data_fda139d9bf366b6f8d6b15750396cac9
#
_entry.id   fda139d9bf366b6f8d6b15750396cac9
#
_cell.length_a   1.000
_cell.length_b   1.000
_cell.length_c   1.000
_cell.angle_alpha   90.00
_cell.angle_beta   90.00
_cell.angle_gamma   90.00
#
_symmetry.space_group_name_H-M   'P 1'
#
loop_
_entity.id
_entity.type
_entity.pdbx_description
1 polymer ?
#
loop_
_entity_poly.entity_id
_entity_poly.type
_entity_poly.pdbx_seq_one_letter_code
_entity_poly.pdbx_strand_id
1 'polypeptide(L)'
;MVVQHNLQAANTNRMLGQNVKAVSKSTEKLSSGYAVNRAADDAAGLSISEKMRRQIRGLTQASSNAEDGISAVQTAEGALNEVQDMLQRINELAVKGENGTLTTQDRSYIGSEVSQLMTEIDRVKETTTFNEQSLLNGKFANGVDLQVGAESNSNNKITVKIKDLSVSKLGADTFAAKKASAGTTTKFTSAKDVTDAFKEFSTYTSAEKVGAKQITSSMFAGLNVWAKSALQDISEQRSDLGAIQNRLEHTCLLYTSPSPRDGLLS
;
A
#
# COMPACT_ATOMS: atom_id res chain seq x y z
N MET A 1 45.32 -70.86 33.67
CA MET A 1 44.42 -70.72 32.47
C MET A 1 43.41 -69.67 32.79
N VAL A 2 43.48 -68.49 32.16
CA VAL A 2 42.53 -67.41 32.31
C VAL A 2 41.58 -67.47 31.12
N VAL A 3 40.72 -68.50 31.05
CA VAL A 3 39.87 -68.75 29.93
C VAL A 3 38.45 -68.09 30.14
N GLN A 4 38.07 -67.88 31.41
CA GLN A 4 36.71 -67.34 31.71
C GLN A 4 36.65 -65.81 31.91
N HIS A 5 37.75 -65.10 32.06
CA HIS A 5 37.74 -63.63 32.23
C HIS A 5 38.91 -62.98 31.49
N ASN A 6 38.85 -62.95 30.15
CA ASN A 6 39.87 -62.24 29.37
C ASN A 6 39.48 -60.72 29.36
N LEU A 7 39.84 -60.06 30.46
CA LEU A 7 39.59 -58.61 30.67
C LEU A 7 40.30 -57.75 29.60
N GLN A 8 41.39 -58.23 29.04
CA GLN A 8 42.15 -57.53 28.01
C GLN A 8 41.40 -57.55 26.66
N ALA A 9 40.83 -58.71 26.28
CA ALA A 9 40.01 -58.82 25.08
C ALA A 9 38.69 -58.01 25.21
N ALA A 10 38.04 -58.05 26.38
CA ALA A 10 36.84 -57.24 26.65
C ALA A 10 37.12 -55.74 26.59
N ASN A 11 38.27 -55.29 27.12
CA ASN A 11 38.70 -53.90 27.07
C ASN A 11 39.04 -53.45 25.63
N THR A 12 39.69 -54.28 24.86
CA THR A 12 40.04 -54.05 23.44
C THR A 12 38.76 -53.93 22.61
N ASN A 13 37.77 -54.81 22.84
CA ASN A 13 36.49 -54.78 22.11
C ASN A 13 35.66 -53.51 22.48
N ARG A 14 35.72 -53.08 23.75
CA ARG A 14 35.10 -51.80 24.14
C ARG A 14 35.78 -50.61 23.48
N MET A 15 37.12 -50.57 23.42
CA MET A 15 37.90 -49.53 22.74
C MET A 15 37.60 -49.51 21.23
N LEU A 16 37.54 -50.69 20.60
CA LEU A 16 37.16 -50.80 19.20
C LEU A 16 35.78 -50.24 18.95
N GLY A 17 34.80 -50.57 19.78
CA GLY A 17 33.45 -50.02 19.69
C GLY A 17 33.37 -48.49 19.84
N GLN A 18 34.19 -47.91 20.72
CA GLN A 18 34.33 -46.46 20.87
C GLN A 18 34.93 -45.80 19.62
N ASN A 19 35.99 -46.39 19.06
CA ASN A 19 36.64 -45.90 17.85
C ASN A 19 35.73 -45.96 16.62
N VAL A 20 35.00 -47.06 16.44
CA VAL A 20 34.02 -47.21 15.37
C VAL A 20 32.92 -46.13 15.49
N LYS A 21 32.42 -45.86 16.68
CA LYS A 21 31.44 -44.80 16.91
C LYS A 21 32.00 -43.39 16.61
N ALA A 22 33.25 -43.11 16.99
CA ALA A 22 33.91 -41.85 16.72
C ALA A 22 34.14 -41.61 15.21
N VAL A 23 34.61 -42.67 14.50
CA VAL A 23 34.79 -42.64 13.04
C VAL A 23 33.42 -42.43 12.33
N SER A 24 32.39 -43.19 12.72
CA SER A 24 31.03 -43.04 12.17
C SER A 24 30.50 -41.63 12.36
N LYS A 25 30.70 -41.04 13.55
CA LYS A 25 30.28 -39.67 13.82
C LYS A 25 31.04 -38.63 12.99
N SER A 26 32.36 -38.82 12.81
CA SER A 26 33.17 -37.95 11.96
C SER A 26 32.77 -38.06 10.48
N THR A 27 32.48 -39.28 10.00
CA THR A 27 32.01 -39.53 8.63
C THR A 27 30.62 -38.91 8.41
N GLU A 28 29.75 -38.99 9.39
CA GLU A 28 28.41 -38.34 9.35
C GLU A 28 28.54 -36.80 9.18
N LYS A 29 29.42 -36.18 9.96
CA LYS A 29 29.71 -34.74 9.86
C LYS A 29 30.34 -34.37 8.52
N LEU A 30 31.28 -35.15 8.05
CA LEU A 30 31.95 -34.90 6.76
C LEU A 30 30.95 -35.04 5.58
N SER A 31 30.11 -36.07 5.63
CA SER A 31 29.13 -36.34 4.58
C SER A 31 28.01 -35.29 4.53
N SER A 32 27.57 -34.79 5.69
CA SER A 32 26.53 -33.76 5.78
C SER A 32 27.05 -32.34 5.53
N GLY A 33 28.34 -32.11 5.74
CA GLY A 33 28.95 -30.77 5.73
C GLY A 33 28.60 -29.90 6.95
N TYR A 34 27.84 -30.43 7.92
CA TYR A 34 27.42 -29.68 9.11
C TYR A 34 28.23 -30.12 10.36
N ALA A 35 28.60 -29.14 11.18
CA ALA A 35 29.28 -29.42 12.45
C ALA A 35 28.33 -30.06 13.49
N VAL A 36 27.03 -29.71 13.44
CA VAL A 36 25.99 -30.19 14.33
C VAL A 36 24.88 -30.86 13.49
N ASN A 37 24.77 -32.20 13.59
CA ASN A 37 23.76 -32.97 12.86
C ASN A 37 22.61 -33.44 13.76
N ARG A 38 22.90 -33.66 15.03
CA ARG A 38 21.91 -34.14 16.01
C ARG A 38 21.87 -33.24 17.22
N ALA A 39 20.73 -33.15 17.87
CA ALA A 39 20.56 -32.41 19.12
C ALA A 39 21.52 -32.85 20.23
N ALA A 40 21.97 -34.14 20.19
CA ALA A 40 22.96 -34.71 21.10
C ALA A 40 24.39 -34.20 20.85
N ASP A 41 24.68 -33.60 19.69
CA ASP A 41 26.03 -33.07 19.40
C ASP A 41 26.25 -31.70 20.06
N ASP A 42 25.27 -30.83 19.97
CA ASP A 42 25.23 -29.51 20.60
C ASP A 42 23.79 -29.02 20.62
N ALA A 43 23.08 -29.16 21.71
CA ALA A 43 21.69 -28.77 21.85
C ALA A 43 21.52 -27.23 21.82
N ALA A 44 22.50 -26.49 22.41
CA ALA A 44 22.47 -25.03 22.46
C ALA A 44 22.74 -24.44 21.05
N GLY A 45 23.76 -24.89 20.38
CA GLY A 45 24.11 -24.45 19.01
C GLY A 45 23.03 -24.80 18.00
N LEU A 46 22.42 -25.99 18.11
CA LEU A 46 21.27 -26.34 17.24
C LEU A 46 20.08 -25.40 17.46
N SER A 47 19.72 -25.11 18.70
CA SER A 47 18.62 -24.19 19.03
C SER A 47 18.87 -22.78 18.47
N ILE A 48 20.08 -22.26 18.62
CA ILE A 48 20.47 -20.95 18.07
C ILE A 48 20.42 -20.97 16.54
N SER A 49 20.96 -22.02 15.91
CA SER A 49 20.95 -22.18 14.45
C SER A 49 19.52 -22.21 13.89
N GLU A 50 18.60 -22.97 14.52
CA GLU A 50 17.20 -23.03 14.09
C GLU A 50 16.46 -21.70 14.33
N LYS A 51 16.79 -20.97 15.40
CA LYS A 51 16.26 -19.62 15.63
C LYS A 51 16.72 -18.67 14.52
N MET A 52 18.02 -18.68 14.17
CA MET A 52 18.55 -17.84 13.09
C MET A 52 17.95 -18.22 11.74
N ARG A 53 17.82 -19.51 11.44
CA ARG A 53 17.20 -20.00 10.21
C ARG A 53 15.75 -19.56 10.08
N ARG A 54 14.99 -19.60 11.19
CA ARG A 54 13.62 -19.06 11.23
C ARG A 54 13.60 -17.56 10.96
N GLN A 55 14.53 -16.80 11.55
CA GLN A 55 14.64 -15.36 11.31
C GLN A 55 14.97 -15.05 9.86
N ILE A 56 15.94 -15.74 9.26
CA ILE A 56 16.30 -15.57 7.85
C ILE A 56 15.10 -15.81 6.94
N ARG A 57 14.40 -16.94 7.11
CA ARG A 57 13.20 -17.24 6.32
C ARG A 57 12.08 -16.20 6.53
N GLY A 58 11.91 -15.74 7.77
CA GLY A 58 10.96 -14.68 8.10
C GLY A 58 11.29 -13.35 7.42
N LEU A 59 12.57 -12.96 7.42
CA LEU A 59 13.03 -11.73 6.75
C LEU A 59 12.94 -11.82 5.22
N THR A 60 13.23 -12.99 4.64
CA THR A 60 13.04 -13.20 3.19
C THR A 60 11.58 -13.03 2.80
N GLN A 61 10.65 -13.60 3.57
CA GLN A 61 9.22 -13.41 3.32
C GLN A 61 8.78 -11.96 3.57
N ALA A 62 9.34 -11.30 4.57
CA ALA A 62 9.07 -9.90 4.86
C ALA A 62 9.53 -8.97 3.73
N SER A 63 10.68 -9.26 3.09
CA SER A 63 11.15 -8.55 1.89
C SER A 63 10.16 -8.72 0.73
N SER A 64 9.71 -9.94 0.46
CA SER A 64 8.69 -10.19 -0.57
C SER A 64 7.37 -9.46 -0.29
N ASN A 65 6.92 -9.44 0.98
CA ASN A 65 5.73 -8.69 1.38
C ASN A 65 5.91 -7.17 1.19
N ALA A 66 7.12 -6.66 1.38
CA ALA A 66 7.43 -5.24 1.14
C ALA A 66 7.38 -4.92 -0.36
N GLU A 67 7.89 -5.79 -1.23
CA GLU A 67 7.80 -5.65 -2.70
C GLU A 67 6.35 -5.68 -3.20
N ASP A 68 5.54 -6.58 -2.65
CA ASP A 68 4.09 -6.63 -2.92
C ASP A 68 3.40 -5.32 -2.48
N GLY A 69 3.78 -4.80 -1.31
CA GLY A 69 3.31 -3.53 -0.80
C GLY A 69 3.69 -2.34 -1.69
N ILE A 70 4.93 -2.30 -2.18
CA ILE A 70 5.39 -1.27 -3.13
C ILE A 70 4.56 -1.34 -4.41
N SER A 71 4.32 -2.53 -4.96
CA SER A 71 3.53 -2.73 -6.17
C SER A 71 2.09 -2.25 -6.00
N ALA A 72 1.47 -2.51 -4.85
CA ALA A 72 0.14 -2.02 -4.52
C ALA A 72 0.08 -0.48 -4.41
N VAL A 73 1.07 0.14 -3.76
CA VAL A 73 1.19 1.59 -3.63
C VAL A 73 1.39 2.24 -5.00
N GLN A 74 2.25 1.70 -5.85
CA GLN A 74 2.49 2.21 -7.21
C GLN A 74 1.23 2.11 -8.08
N THR A 75 0.45 1.03 -7.95
CA THR A 75 -0.83 0.88 -8.66
C THR A 75 -1.83 1.95 -8.20
N ALA A 76 -1.90 2.20 -6.89
CA ALA A 76 -2.76 3.26 -6.35
C ALA A 76 -2.28 4.66 -6.79
N GLU A 77 -0.97 4.92 -6.77
CA GLU A 77 -0.40 6.20 -7.20
C GLU A 77 -0.67 6.48 -8.69
N GLY A 78 -0.54 5.47 -9.56
CA GLY A 78 -0.88 5.59 -10.97
C GLY A 78 -2.33 6.02 -11.17
N ALA A 79 -3.27 5.38 -10.48
CA ALA A 79 -4.68 5.76 -10.53
C ALA A 79 -4.95 7.18 -9.97
N LEU A 80 -4.26 7.55 -8.88
CA LEU A 80 -4.36 8.90 -8.31
C LEU A 80 -3.85 9.98 -9.28
N ASN A 81 -2.84 9.68 -10.08
CA ASN A 81 -2.35 10.60 -11.10
C ASN A 81 -3.40 10.88 -12.17
N GLU A 82 -4.06 9.84 -12.69
CA GLU A 82 -5.16 9.99 -13.64
C GLU A 82 -6.32 10.81 -13.06
N VAL A 83 -6.68 10.55 -11.79
CA VAL A 83 -7.73 11.32 -11.10
C VAL A 83 -7.31 12.77 -10.92
N GLN A 84 -6.04 13.04 -10.64
CA GLN A 84 -5.51 14.40 -10.54
C GLN A 84 -5.64 15.17 -11.86
N ASP A 85 -5.32 14.54 -12.98
CA ASP A 85 -5.45 15.15 -14.31
C ASP A 85 -6.93 15.45 -14.64
N MET A 86 -7.84 14.53 -14.33
CA MET A 86 -9.27 14.76 -14.47
C MET A 86 -9.77 15.92 -13.59
N LEU A 87 -9.31 16.04 -12.36
CA LEU A 87 -9.66 17.15 -11.48
C LEU A 87 -9.09 18.49 -11.95
N GLN A 88 -7.88 18.51 -12.51
CA GLN A 88 -7.33 19.71 -13.14
C GLN A 88 -8.22 20.14 -14.32
N ARG A 89 -8.66 19.20 -15.15
CA ARG A 89 -9.60 19.47 -16.23
C ARG A 89 -10.93 20.02 -15.72
N ILE A 90 -11.47 19.45 -14.65
CA ILE A 90 -12.69 19.97 -14.01
C ILE A 90 -12.47 21.42 -13.51
N ASN A 91 -11.31 21.71 -12.94
CA ASN A 91 -10.98 23.06 -12.49
C ASN A 91 -10.91 24.06 -13.65
N GLU A 92 -10.31 23.70 -14.79
CA GLU A 92 -10.29 24.51 -15.99
C GLU A 92 -11.72 24.81 -16.51
N LEU A 93 -12.54 23.76 -16.56
CA LEU A 93 -13.94 23.86 -16.98
C LEU A 93 -14.76 24.73 -16.02
N ALA A 94 -14.47 24.63 -14.73
CA ALA A 94 -15.11 25.46 -13.72
C ALA A 94 -14.77 26.94 -13.93
N VAL A 95 -13.50 27.29 -14.11
CA VAL A 95 -13.08 28.67 -14.40
C VAL A 95 -13.70 29.18 -15.71
N LYS A 96 -13.76 28.34 -16.76
CA LYS A 96 -14.41 28.68 -18.02
C LYS A 96 -15.91 28.93 -17.82
N GLY A 97 -16.61 28.09 -17.03
CA GLY A 97 -18.03 28.19 -16.77
C GLY A 97 -18.44 29.40 -15.93
N GLU A 98 -17.53 29.93 -15.09
CA GLU A 98 -17.73 31.19 -14.34
C GLU A 98 -17.83 32.42 -15.24
N ASN A 99 -17.27 32.37 -16.46
CA ASN A 99 -17.20 33.52 -17.34
C ASN A 99 -18.62 34.05 -17.70
N GLY A 100 -18.85 35.33 -17.48
CA GLY A 100 -20.12 36.02 -17.76
C GLY A 100 -20.49 36.08 -19.25
N THR A 101 -19.54 35.87 -20.16
CA THR A 101 -19.77 35.94 -21.61
C THR A 101 -20.44 34.69 -22.18
N LEU A 102 -20.52 33.59 -21.40
CA LEU A 102 -21.10 32.34 -21.85
C LEU A 102 -22.67 32.38 -21.78
N THR A 103 -23.28 31.80 -22.80
CA THR A 103 -24.74 31.57 -22.78
C THR A 103 -25.11 30.42 -21.83
N THR A 104 -26.38 30.31 -21.46
CA THR A 104 -26.86 29.19 -20.67
C THR A 104 -26.62 27.85 -21.37
N GLN A 105 -26.71 27.83 -22.69
CA GLN A 105 -26.49 26.64 -23.50
C GLN A 105 -25.02 26.21 -23.46
N ASP A 106 -24.07 27.15 -23.57
CA ASP A 106 -22.64 26.86 -23.48
C ASP A 106 -22.28 26.29 -22.11
N ARG A 107 -22.83 26.87 -21.04
CA ARG A 107 -22.65 26.34 -19.67
C ARG A 107 -23.22 24.93 -19.51
N SER A 108 -24.31 24.62 -20.20
CA SER A 108 -24.94 23.31 -20.24
C SER A 108 -23.98 22.26 -20.84
N TYR A 109 -23.30 22.61 -21.92
CA TYR A 109 -22.28 21.70 -22.55
C TYR A 109 -21.08 21.48 -21.62
N ILE A 110 -20.58 22.54 -21.00
CA ILE A 110 -19.49 22.43 -20.00
C ILE A 110 -19.94 21.56 -18.81
N GLY A 111 -21.17 21.75 -18.31
CA GLY A 111 -21.71 20.94 -17.23
C GLY A 111 -21.82 19.45 -17.58
N SER A 112 -22.15 19.13 -18.83
CA SER A 112 -22.17 17.75 -19.33
C SER A 112 -20.77 17.13 -19.33
N GLU A 113 -19.72 17.86 -19.78
CA GLU A 113 -18.34 17.40 -19.73
C GLU A 113 -17.87 17.15 -18.28
N VAL A 114 -18.16 18.08 -17.37
CA VAL A 114 -17.86 17.93 -15.93
C VAL A 114 -18.52 16.69 -15.34
N SER A 115 -19.80 16.45 -15.66
CA SER A 115 -20.52 15.28 -15.18
C SER A 115 -19.91 13.96 -15.66
N GLN A 116 -19.45 13.90 -16.92
CA GLN A 116 -18.76 12.72 -17.46
C GLN A 116 -17.42 12.48 -16.77
N LEU A 117 -16.64 13.55 -16.52
CA LEU A 117 -15.37 13.44 -15.78
C LEU A 117 -15.59 12.95 -14.34
N MET A 118 -16.61 13.43 -13.66
CA MET A 118 -16.97 12.95 -12.32
C MET A 118 -17.38 11.46 -12.32
N THR A 119 -18.11 11.03 -13.33
CA THR A 119 -18.47 9.61 -13.50
C THR A 119 -17.24 8.75 -13.76
N GLU A 120 -16.29 9.27 -14.55
CA GLU A 120 -15.04 8.58 -14.82
C GLU A 120 -14.15 8.45 -13.57
N ILE A 121 -14.08 9.47 -12.70
CA ILE A 121 -13.41 9.39 -11.40
C ILE A 121 -14.01 8.27 -10.55
N ASP A 122 -15.33 8.21 -10.45
CA ASP A 122 -16.01 7.12 -9.72
C ASP A 122 -15.76 5.75 -10.37
N ARG A 123 -15.62 5.67 -11.70
CA ARG A 123 -15.26 4.44 -12.40
C ARG A 123 -13.82 4.01 -12.06
N VAL A 124 -12.86 4.91 -12.12
CA VAL A 124 -11.46 4.63 -11.74
C VAL A 124 -11.37 4.09 -10.32
N LYS A 125 -12.11 4.67 -9.39
CA LYS A 125 -12.20 4.19 -8.00
C LYS A 125 -12.63 2.72 -7.90
N GLU A 126 -13.61 2.29 -8.70
CA GLU A 126 -14.13 0.92 -8.67
C GLU A 126 -13.24 -0.06 -9.44
N THR A 127 -12.62 0.39 -10.54
CA THR A 127 -11.83 -0.47 -11.42
C THR A 127 -10.39 -0.66 -10.94
N THR A 128 -9.86 0.24 -10.11
CA THR A 128 -8.50 0.11 -9.59
C THR A 128 -8.46 -0.95 -8.50
N THR A 129 -7.97 -2.13 -8.86
CA THR A 129 -7.85 -3.27 -7.95
C THR A 129 -6.41 -3.79 -7.95
N PHE A 130 -5.98 -4.32 -6.81
CA PHE A 130 -4.75 -5.07 -6.67
C PHE A 130 -5.08 -6.40 -5.99
N ASN A 131 -4.74 -7.52 -6.64
CA ASN A 131 -5.09 -8.85 -6.17
C ASN A 131 -6.58 -8.98 -5.77
N GLU A 132 -7.50 -8.54 -6.66
CA GLU A 132 -8.96 -8.53 -6.47
C GLU A 132 -9.48 -7.62 -5.34
N GLN A 133 -8.58 -6.87 -4.70
CA GLN A 133 -8.95 -5.91 -3.67
C GLN A 133 -8.98 -4.49 -4.25
N SER A 134 -10.13 -3.81 -4.14
CA SER A 134 -10.24 -2.40 -4.52
C SER A 134 -9.43 -1.54 -3.57
N LEU A 135 -8.50 -0.75 -4.13
CA LEU A 135 -7.59 0.10 -3.36
C LEU A 135 -8.24 1.43 -2.93
N LEU A 136 -9.11 1.98 -3.78
CA LEU A 136 -9.58 3.38 -3.70
C LEU A 136 -11.02 3.55 -3.18
N ASN A 137 -11.68 2.45 -2.81
CA ASN A 137 -13.09 2.47 -2.37
C ASN A 137 -13.29 2.69 -0.85
N GLY A 138 -12.23 3.06 -0.13
CA GLY A 138 -12.28 3.30 1.31
C GLY A 138 -12.07 2.07 2.19
N LYS A 139 -11.90 0.85 1.64
CA LYS A 139 -11.57 -0.34 2.44
C LYS A 139 -10.23 -0.17 3.17
N PHE A 140 -9.29 0.52 2.54
CA PHE A 140 -7.97 0.82 3.07
C PHE A 140 -7.92 2.08 3.94
N ALA A 141 -9.04 2.77 4.16
CA ALA A 141 -9.08 3.99 4.97
C ALA A 141 -8.71 3.76 6.44
N ASN A 142 -9.07 2.60 6.99
CA ASN A 142 -8.68 2.20 8.34
C ASN A 142 -7.23 1.73 8.45
N GLY A 143 -6.55 1.59 7.33
CA GLY A 143 -5.18 1.09 7.23
C GLY A 143 -5.12 -0.44 7.07
N VAL A 144 -4.24 -0.88 6.19
CA VAL A 144 -3.87 -2.28 6.00
C VAL A 144 -2.42 -2.44 6.44
N ASP A 145 -2.19 -3.36 7.35
CA ASP A 145 -0.86 -3.63 7.90
C ASP A 145 -0.09 -4.58 6.99
N LEU A 146 1.03 -4.11 6.46
CA LEU A 146 2.01 -4.92 5.77
C LEU A 146 3.01 -5.46 6.77
N GLN A 147 3.17 -6.78 6.85
CA GLN A 147 4.16 -7.42 7.72
C GLN A 147 5.53 -7.37 7.05
N VAL A 148 6.38 -6.47 7.51
CA VAL A 148 7.74 -6.22 6.98
C VAL A 148 8.84 -6.69 7.91
N GLY A 149 8.56 -7.52 8.89
CA GLY A 149 9.55 -8.10 9.79
C GLY A 149 9.26 -9.54 10.11
N ALA A 150 10.28 -10.26 10.62
CA ALA A 150 10.21 -11.70 10.92
C ALA A 150 9.31 -12.04 12.14
N GLU A 151 9.03 -11.06 12.98
CA GLU A 151 8.25 -11.25 14.22
C GLU A 151 6.95 -10.47 14.19
N SER A 152 5.89 -11.02 14.82
CA SER A 152 4.54 -10.45 14.84
C SER A 152 4.38 -9.31 15.86
N ASN A 153 5.30 -8.33 15.84
CA ASN A 153 5.23 -7.13 16.67
C ASN A 153 4.68 -5.94 15.87
N SER A 154 4.08 -4.97 16.55
CA SER A 154 3.60 -3.73 15.93
C SER A 154 4.69 -2.96 15.19
N ASN A 155 5.93 -3.00 15.69
CA ASN A 155 7.08 -2.34 15.08
C ASN A 155 7.52 -2.98 13.74
N ASN A 156 7.10 -4.22 13.48
CA ASN A 156 7.40 -4.97 12.27
C ASN A 156 6.29 -4.85 11.21
N LYS A 157 5.41 -3.87 11.37
CA LYS A 157 4.31 -3.59 10.46
C LYS A 157 4.41 -2.17 9.92
N ILE A 158 4.09 -2.01 8.65
CA ILE A 158 3.89 -0.71 8.01
C ILE A 158 2.43 -0.65 7.59
N THR A 159 1.70 0.32 8.14
CA THR A 159 0.28 0.51 7.83
C THR A 159 0.15 1.41 6.61
N VAL A 160 -0.49 0.91 5.57
CA VAL A 160 -0.87 1.66 4.37
C VAL A 160 -2.30 2.14 4.53
N LYS A 161 -2.52 3.44 4.38
CA LYS A 161 -3.86 4.06 4.43
C LYS A 161 -4.15 4.73 3.11
N ILE A 162 -5.31 4.44 2.54
CA ILE A 162 -5.79 5.05 1.30
C ILE A 162 -7.21 5.54 1.55
N LYS A 163 -7.43 6.84 1.43
CA LYS A 163 -8.74 7.46 1.60
C LYS A 163 -9.70 7.01 0.49
N ASP A 164 -11.00 7.14 0.74
CA ASP A 164 -12.04 6.88 -0.26
C ASP A 164 -12.07 8.01 -1.29
N LEU A 165 -11.85 7.66 -2.55
CA LEU A 165 -11.84 8.58 -3.68
C LEU A 165 -13.22 8.80 -4.32
N SER A 166 -14.32 8.43 -3.65
CA SER A 166 -15.63 8.78 -4.19
C SER A 166 -15.76 10.29 -4.35
N VAL A 167 -16.31 10.71 -5.48
CA VAL A 167 -16.51 12.15 -5.80
C VAL A 167 -17.28 12.86 -4.68
N SER A 168 -18.19 12.15 -3.98
CA SER A 168 -18.97 12.70 -2.88
C SER A 168 -18.19 12.94 -1.57
N LYS A 169 -17.07 12.20 -1.38
CA LYS A 169 -16.22 12.36 -0.18
C LYS A 169 -14.97 13.19 -0.47
N LEU A 170 -14.52 13.18 -1.72
CA LEU A 170 -13.36 13.91 -2.15
C LEU A 170 -13.55 15.42 -1.95
N GLY A 171 -12.63 16.07 -1.29
CA GLY A 171 -12.67 17.49 -0.98
C GLY A 171 -13.68 17.89 0.13
N ALA A 172 -14.36 16.93 0.77
CA ALA A 172 -15.42 17.24 1.73
C ALA A 172 -14.90 18.00 2.95
N ASP A 173 -13.78 17.58 3.51
CA ASP A 173 -13.22 18.16 4.73
C ASP A 173 -12.63 19.56 4.49
N THR A 174 -11.86 19.69 3.40
CA THR A 174 -11.21 20.95 3.03
C THR A 174 -12.20 21.96 2.45
N PHE A 175 -13.26 21.50 1.77
CA PHE A 175 -14.34 22.35 1.29
C PHE A 175 -15.10 23.00 2.45
N ALA A 176 -15.43 22.25 3.48
CA ALA A 176 -16.08 22.77 4.68
C ALA A 176 -15.23 23.84 5.39
N ALA A 177 -13.93 23.58 5.54
CA ALA A 177 -12.98 24.51 6.15
C ALA A 177 -12.81 25.81 5.33
N LYS A 178 -12.66 25.71 4.01
CA LYS A 178 -12.53 26.86 3.11
C LYS A 178 -13.81 27.72 3.04
N LYS A 179 -14.97 27.07 3.09
CA LYS A 179 -16.24 27.78 3.14
C LYS A 179 -16.38 28.63 4.40
N ALA A 180 -15.96 28.10 5.55
CA ALA A 180 -15.97 28.85 6.82
C ALA A 180 -15.06 30.07 6.80
N SER A 181 -13.94 30.01 6.08
CA SER A 181 -12.96 31.10 5.98
C SER A 181 -13.32 32.17 4.94
N ALA A 182 -14.01 31.82 3.86
CA ALA A 182 -14.22 32.70 2.70
C ALA A 182 -15.50 33.56 2.77
N GLY A 183 -16.38 33.37 3.74
CA GLY A 183 -17.63 34.14 3.86
C GLY A 183 -18.56 34.05 2.63
N THR A 184 -18.32 33.10 1.75
CA THR A 184 -18.98 33.00 0.44
C THR A 184 -20.39 32.43 0.59
N THR A 185 -21.38 33.19 0.25
CA THR A 185 -22.79 32.78 0.13
C THR A 185 -23.02 31.90 -1.11
N THR A 186 -22.37 30.75 -1.17
CA THR A 186 -22.72 29.75 -2.19
C THR A 186 -23.95 28.98 -1.74
N LYS A 187 -24.88 28.71 -2.69
CA LYS A 187 -26.08 27.89 -2.45
C LYS A 187 -25.79 26.45 -1.98
N PHE A 188 -24.56 26.02 -2.05
CA PHE A 188 -24.12 24.68 -1.69
C PHE A 188 -23.60 24.67 -0.26
N THR A 189 -24.14 23.77 0.54
CA THR A 189 -23.78 23.59 1.96
C THR A 189 -22.67 22.60 2.16
N SER A 190 -22.45 21.68 1.22
CA SER A 190 -21.43 20.64 1.28
C SER A 190 -20.81 20.35 -0.10
N ALA A 191 -19.66 19.70 -0.12
CA ALA A 191 -19.03 19.18 -1.34
C ALA A 191 -19.98 18.23 -2.10
N LYS A 192 -20.76 17.44 -1.35
CA LYS A 192 -21.76 16.53 -1.90
C LYS A 192 -22.85 17.29 -2.69
N ASP A 193 -23.32 18.44 -2.19
CA ASP A 193 -24.33 19.23 -2.90
C ASP A 193 -23.84 19.72 -4.27
N VAL A 194 -22.55 20.06 -4.37
CA VAL A 194 -21.93 20.45 -5.65
C VAL A 194 -21.86 19.26 -6.60
N THR A 195 -21.37 18.11 -6.12
CA THR A 195 -21.21 16.92 -6.96
C THR A 195 -22.55 16.33 -7.40
N ASP A 196 -23.54 16.30 -6.51
CA ASP A 196 -24.89 15.80 -6.82
C ASP A 196 -25.59 16.69 -7.86
N ALA A 197 -25.42 18.02 -7.77
CA ALA A 197 -25.96 18.95 -8.76
C ALA A 197 -25.39 18.71 -10.17
N PHE A 198 -24.11 18.36 -10.30
CA PHE A 198 -23.51 18.05 -11.60
C PHE A 198 -23.77 16.61 -12.06
N LYS A 199 -23.87 15.63 -11.16
CA LYS A 199 -24.27 14.25 -11.48
C LYS A 199 -25.72 14.16 -11.97
N GLU A 200 -26.66 14.82 -11.31
CA GLU A 200 -28.06 14.89 -11.76
C GLU A 200 -28.18 15.50 -13.16
N PHE A 201 -27.29 16.42 -13.50
CA PHE A 201 -27.31 17.06 -14.82
C PHE A 201 -27.12 16.11 -16.01
N SER A 202 -26.36 15.00 -15.81
CA SER A 202 -26.16 13.98 -16.84
C SER A 202 -27.43 13.18 -17.16
N THR A 203 -28.37 13.10 -16.23
CA THR A 203 -29.59 12.29 -16.36
C THR A 203 -30.74 13.02 -17.07
N TYR A 204 -30.66 14.36 -17.22
CA TYR A 204 -31.68 15.13 -17.92
C TYR A 204 -31.55 15.05 -19.44
N THR A 205 -32.62 14.75 -20.15
CA THR A 205 -32.69 14.80 -21.60
C THR A 205 -32.65 16.25 -22.10
N SER A 206 -32.23 16.44 -23.37
CA SER A 206 -31.97 17.78 -23.96
C SER A 206 -33.15 18.76 -23.87
N ALA A 207 -34.39 18.26 -23.81
CA ALA A 207 -35.60 19.08 -23.71
C ALA A 207 -35.89 19.54 -22.27
N GLU A 208 -35.56 18.76 -21.26
CA GLU A 208 -35.78 19.09 -19.84
C GLU A 208 -34.68 19.99 -19.26
N LYS A 209 -33.46 19.97 -19.87
CA LYS A 209 -32.32 20.78 -19.43
C LYS A 209 -32.57 22.28 -19.46
N VAL A 210 -33.49 22.74 -20.29
CA VAL A 210 -33.77 24.18 -20.49
C VAL A 210 -34.78 24.77 -19.49
N GLY A 211 -35.55 23.92 -18.81
CA GLY A 211 -36.65 24.42 -17.96
C GLY A 211 -36.50 24.29 -16.44
N ALA A 212 -35.79 23.28 -15.94
CA ALA A 212 -35.90 22.89 -14.52
C ALA A 212 -34.72 23.31 -13.64
N LYS A 213 -33.49 23.37 -14.16
CA LYS A 213 -32.29 23.72 -13.36
C LYS A 213 -31.22 24.37 -14.26
N GLN A 214 -31.29 25.70 -14.40
CA GLN A 214 -30.27 26.44 -15.14
C GLN A 214 -28.91 26.36 -14.41
N ILE A 215 -27.86 25.94 -15.10
CA ILE A 215 -26.50 26.02 -14.59
C ILE A 215 -26.07 27.49 -14.57
N THR A 216 -25.89 28.02 -13.39
CA THR A 216 -25.48 29.40 -13.16
C THR A 216 -23.96 29.52 -12.96
N SER A 217 -23.38 30.70 -13.19
CA SER A 217 -21.96 30.95 -12.91
C SER A 217 -21.58 30.69 -11.45
N SER A 218 -22.54 30.90 -10.51
CA SER A 218 -22.31 30.61 -9.09
C SER A 218 -22.14 29.10 -8.78
N MET A 219 -22.71 28.21 -9.61
CA MET A 219 -22.46 26.76 -9.49
C MET A 219 -21.03 26.41 -9.87
N PHE A 220 -20.51 27.03 -10.93
CA PHE A 220 -19.13 26.84 -11.32
C PHE A 220 -18.13 27.41 -10.31
N ALA A 221 -18.46 28.51 -9.62
CA ALA A 221 -17.67 29.00 -8.49
C ALA A 221 -17.59 27.96 -7.35
N GLY A 222 -18.71 27.34 -7.01
CA GLY A 222 -18.72 26.23 -6.06
C GLY A 222 -17.89 25.02 -6.52
N LEU A 223 -18.00 24.66 -7.81
CA LEU A 223 -17.21 23.59 -8.42
C LEU A 223 -15.71 23.88 -8.40
N ASN A 224 -15.30 25.12 -8.66
CA ASN A 224 -13.89 25.54 -8.60
C ASN A 224 -13.32 25.37 -7.19
N VAL A 225 -14.07 25.78 -6.15
CA VAL A 225 -13.65 25.60 -4.75
C VAL A 225 -13.55 24.12 -4.42
N TRP A 226 -14.53 23.31 -4.84
CA TRP A 226 -14.49 21.85 -4.64
C TRP A 226 -13.30 21.21 -5.36
N ALA A 227 -13.08 21.51 -6.63
CA ALA A 227 -11.98 20.94 -7.41
C ALA A 227 -10.61 21.24 -6.78
N LYS A 228 -10.41 22.49 -6.30
CA LYS A 228 -9.18 22.86 -5.57
C LYS A 228 -9.01 22.09 -4.26
N SER A 229 -10.09 21.85 -3.55
CA SER A 229 -10.07 21.06 -2.32
C SER A 229 -9.75 19.60 -2.62
N ALA A 230 -10.38 19.04 -3.65
CA ALA A 230 -10.14 17.67 -4.10
C ALA A 230 -8.68 17.46 -4.58
N LEU A 231 -8.13 18.41 -5.34
CA LEU A 231 -6.72 18.40 -5.76
C LEU A 231 -5.77 18.43 -4.56
N GLN A 232 -6.11 19.17 -3.52
CA GLN A 232 -5.30 19.21 -2.30
C GLN A 232 -5.32 17.86 -1.58
N ASP A 233 -6.50 17.23 -1.43
CA ASP A 233 -6.64 15.92 -0.79
C ASP A 233 -5.87 14.83 -1.53
N ILE A 234 -5.92 14.84 -2.88
CA ILE A 234 -5.13 13.89 -3.70
C ILE A 234 -3.64 14.13 -3.57
N SER A 235 -3.20 15.39 -3.57
CA SER A 235 -1.77 15.72 -3.40
C SER A 235 -1.25 15.27 -2.04
N GLU A 236 -2.02 15.44 -0.98
CA GLU A 236 -1.72 14.94 0.36
C GLU A 236 -1.63 13.40 0.36
N GLN A 237 -2.62 12.74 -0.22
CA GLN A 237 -2.66 11.28 -0.30
C GLN A 237 -1.46 10.71 -1.08
N ARG A 238 -1.08 11.34 -2.19
CA ARG A 238 0.11 10.94 -2.96
C ARG A 238 1.40 11.15 -2.18
N SER A 239 1.50 12.25 -1.42
CA SER A 239 2.65 12.49 -0.54
C SER A 239 2.77 11.41 0.53
N ASP A 240 1.66 11.02 1.15
CA ASP A 240 1.63 9.95 2.15
C ASP A 240 2.05 8.61 1.55
N LEU A 241 1.54 8.25 0.36
CA LEU A 241 1.91 7.02 -0.34
C LEU A 241 3.39 7.01 -0.73
N GLY A 242 3.93 8.13 -1.24
CA GLY A 242 5.36 8.26 -1.53
C GLY A 242 6.23 8.10 -0.29
N ALA A 243 5.81 8.64 0.86
CA ALA A 243 6.51 8.44 2.12
C ALA A 243 6.49 6.97 2.57
N ILE A 244 5.36 6.28 2.38
CA ILE A 244 5.23 4.85 2.68
C ILE A 244 6.11 4.02 1.73
N GLN A 245 6.13 4.33 0.43
CA GLN A 245 7.00 3.66 -0.54
C GLN A 245 8.48 3.79 -0.13
N ASN A 246 8.95 4.99 0.17
CA ASN A 246 10.32 5.19 0.64
C ASN A 246 10.65 4.38 1.89
N ARG A 247 9.70 4.28 2.84
CA ARG A 247 9.88 3.47 4.04
C ARG A 247 9.98 1.97 3.72
N LEU A 248 9.17 1.47 2.79
CA LEU A 248 9.21 0.07 2.34
C LEU A 248 10.54 -0.23 1.61
N GLU A 249 11.00 0.65 0.73
CA GLU A 249 12.28 0.53 0.04
C GLU A 249 13.46 0.48 1.01
N HIS A 250 13.50 1.40 1.99
CA HIS A 250 14.54 1.37 3.03
C HIS A 250 14.50 0.11 3.88
N THR A 251 13.31 -0.43 4.16
CA THR A 251 13.17 -1.69 4.88
C THR A 251 13.70 -2.86 4.06
N CYS A 252 13.41 -2.91 2.76
CA CYS A 252 13.92 -3.91 1.85
C CYS A 252 15.46 -3.85 1.76
N LEU A 253 16.04 -2.65 1.60
CA LEU A 253 17.48 -2.45 1.56
C LEU A 253 18.18 -2.86 2.85
N LEU A 254 17.54 -2.65 4.00
CA LEU A 254 18.09 -3.06 5.30
C LEU A 254 18.25 -4.58 5.41
N TYR A 255 17.34 -5.35 4.80
CA TYR A 255 17.37 -6.81 4.84
C TYR A 255 18.26 -7.43 3.76
N THR A 256 18.44 -6.74 2.64
CA THR A 256 19.28 -7.21 1.52
C THR A 256 20.71 -6.69 1.57
N SER A 257 20.99 -5.68 2.41
CA SER A 257 22.35 -5.13 2.54
C SER A 257 23.30 -6.15 3.17
N PRO A 258 24.38 -6.52 2.47
CA PRO A 258 25.38 -7.42 3.04
C PRO A 258 26.01 -6.79 4.29
N SER A 259 26.23 -7.62 5.32
CA SER A 259 26.93 -7.18 6.53
C SER A 259 28.31 -6.60 6.14
N PRO A 260 28.76 -5.50 6.77
CA PRO A 260 30.11 -4.99 6.54
C PRO A 260 31.23 -6.02 6.77
N ARG A 261 30.93 -7.14 7.46
CA ARG A 261 31.85 -8.28 7.66
C ARG A 261 31.99 -9.14 6.40
N ASP A 262 31.01 -9.22 5.53
CA ASP A 262 31.05 -10.06 4.33
C ASP A 262 31.95 -9.46 3.25
N GLY A 263 32.14 -8.13 3.25
CA GLY A 263 33.06 -7.42 2.36
C GLY A 263 34.57 -7.52 2.71
N LEU A 264 34.91 -8.10 3.87
CA LEU A 264 36.29 -8.27 4.31
C LEU A 264 36.80 -9.70 4.10
N LEU A 265 36.02 -10.60 3.53
CA LEU A 265 36.37 -12.01 3.29
C LEU A 265 36.45 -12.37 1.79
N SER A 266 36.43 -11.38 0.90
CA SER A 266 36.66 -11.57 -0.55
C SER A 266 38.07 -11.11 -0.95
#